data_4f62a85db88ab2ad7b5f7566a55a0b66
#
_entry.id   4f62a85db88ab2ad7b5f7566a55a0b66
#
_cell.length_a   1.000
_cell.length_b   1.000
_cell.length_c   1.000
_cell.angle_alpha   90.00
_cell.angle_beta   90.00
_cell.angle_gamma   90.00
#
_symmetry.space_group_name_H-M   'P 1'
#
loop_
_entity.id
_entity.type
_entity.pdbx_description
1 polymer ?
#
loop_
_entity_poly.entity_id
_entity_poly.type
_entity_poly.pdbx_seq_one_letter_code
_entity_poly.pdbx_strand_id
1 'polypeptide(L)' 'DGKMTVIKQAMSSNYFTTQQVNELINLFSYSSDRLQVAKIAYTQTLDPENYFMVYESLQWDSSIQNLSSYIASL' A
#
# COMPACT_ATOMS: atom_id res chain seq x y z
N ASP A 1 -3.22 -8.86 -12.19
CA ASP A 1 -4.20 -9.95 -12.09
C ASP A 1 -5.53 -9.42 -11.57
N GLY A 2 -6.50 -10.33 -11.40
CA GLY A 2 -7.83 -9.93 -10.97
C GLY A 2 -7.89 -9.25 -9.62
N LYS A 3 -7.03 -9.66 -8.68
CA LYS A 3 -6.96 -9.05 -7.35
C LYS A 3 -6.56 -7.59 -7.44
N MET A 4 -5.53 -7.30 -8.23
CA MET A 4 -5.04 -5.93 -8.37
C MET A 4 -6.10 -5.03 -9.01
N THR A 5 -6.80 -5.53 -10.00
CA THR A 5 -7.87 -4.78 -10.66
C THR A 5 -8.97 -4.41 -9.67
N VAL A 6 -9.41 -5.37 -8.85
CA VAL A 6 -10.45 -5.13 -7.85
C VAL A 6 -9.98 -4.10 -6.82
N ILE A 7 -8.74 -4.21 -6.37
CA ILE A 7 -8.21 -3.27 -5.38
C ILE A 7 -8.14 -1.85 -5.96
N LYS A 8 -7.69 -1.71 -7.20
CA LYS A 8 -7.64 -0.38 -7.83
C LYS A 8 -9.02 0.24 -7.93
N GLN A 9 -10.03 -0.55 -8.26
CA GLN A 9 -11.40 -0.07 -8.33
C GLN A 9 -11.91 0.34 -6.95
N ALA A 10 -11.66 -0.49 -5.94
CA ALA A 10 -12.09 -0.20 -4.57
C ALA A 10 -11.46 1.10 -4.07
N MET A 11 -10.18 1.30 -4.35
CA MET A 11 -9.46 2.48 -3.88
C MET A 11 -9.82 3.76 -4.61
N SER A 12 -10.41 3.66 -5.79
CA SER A 12 -10.80 4.86 -6.54
C SER A 12 -12.02 5.55 -5.92
N SER A 13 -12.78 4.86 -5.06
CA SER A 13 -14.02 5.40 -4.53
C SER A 13 -14.17 5.24 -3.01
N ASN A 14 -13.14 4.75 -2.32
CA ASN A 14 -13.21 4.52 -0.88
C ASN A 14 -11.92 4.96 -0.20
N TYR A 15 -12.03 5.16 1.12
CA TYR A 15 -10.86 5.46 1.96
C TYR A 15 -10.65 4.32 2.95
N PHE A 16 -9.40 4.12 3.36
CA PHE A 16 -9.02 2.99 4.20
C PHE A 16 -8.14 3.46 5.36
N THR A 17 -8.19 2.75 6.47
CA THR A 17 -7.20 2.93 7.54
C THR A 17 -5.91 2.21 7.15
N THR A 18 -4.81 2.61 7.79
CA THR A 18 -3.53 1.93 7.58
C THR A 18 -3.63 0.44 7.87
N GLN A 19 -4.39 0.06 8.90
CA GLN A 19 -4.58 -1.36 9.23
C GLN A 19 -5.26 -2.09 8.07
N GLN A 20 -6.29 -1.50 7.48
CA GLN A 20 -6.97 -2.10 6.33
C GLN A 20 -6.03 -2.22 5.13
N VAL A 21 -5.18 -1.22 4.92
CA VAL A 21 -4.20 -1.27 3.84
C VAL A 21 -3.23 -2.43 4.06
N ASN A 22 -2.78 -2.64 5.30
CA ASN A 22 -1.92 -3.78 5.62
C ASN A 22 -2.59 -5.11 5.28
N GLU A 23 -3.87 -5.23 5.58
CA GLU A 23 -4.62 -6.44 5.25
C GLU A 23 -4.68 -6.67 3.75
N LEU A 24 -4.88 -5.60 2.98
CA LEU A 24 -4.90 -5.71 1.52
C LEU A 24 -3.54 -6.11 0.96
N ILE A 25 -2.46 -5.52 1.50
CA ILE A 25 -1.10 -5.85 1.08
C ILE A 25 -0.82 -7.34 1.30
N ASN A 26 -1.29 -7.88 2.41
CA ASN A 26 -1.02 -9.27 2.77
C ASN A 26 -1.80 -10.27 1.92
N LEU A 27 -2.71 -9.82 1.07
CA LEU A 27 -3.36 -10.69 0.09
C LEU A 27 -2.43 -11.07 -1.06
N PHE A 28 -1.31 -10.38 -1.20
CA PHE A 28 -0.37 -10.62 -2.30
C PHE A 28 0.88 -11.31 -1.80
N SER A 29 1.45 -12.17 -2.66
CA SER A 29 2.67 -12.91 -2.35
C SER A 29 3.92 -12.23 -2.87
N TYR A 30 3.82 -11.48 -3.95
CA TYR A 30 4.99 -10.88 -4.59
C TYR A 30 5.26 -9.49 -4.03
N SER A 31 6.57 -9.20 -3.84
CA SER A 31 6.97 -7.91 -3.30
C SER A 31 6.57 -6.74 -4.20
N SER A 32 6.62 -6.94 -5.51
CA SER A 32 6.23 -5.90 -6.46
C SER A 32 4.74 -5.54 -6.34
N ASP A 33 3.89 -6.55 -6.14
CA ASP A 33 2.46 -6.32 -5.97
C ASP A 33 2.18 -5.63 -4.64
N ARG A 34 2.85 -6.06 -3.58
CA ARG A 34 2.70 -5.43 -2.27
C ARG A 34 3.08 -3.96 -2.31
N LEU A 35 4.20 -3.66 -2.97
CA LEU A 35 4.64 -2.29 -3.12
C LEU A 35 3.64 -1.45 -3.92
N GLN A 36 3.09 -2.02 -4.98
CA GLN A 36 2.11 -1.31 -5.80
C GLN A 36 0.84 -0.97 -5.01
N VAL A 37 0.33 -1.92 -4.22
CA VAL A 37 -0.82 -1.66 -3.36
C VAL A 37 -0.51 -0.55 -2.37
N ALA A 38 0.67 -0.59 -1.75
CA ALA A 38 1.06 0.42 -0.78
C ALA A 38 1.12 1.82 -1.42
N LYS A 39 1.62 1.91 -2.65
CA LYS A 39 1.67 3.20 -3.35
C LYS A 39 0.28 3.72 -3.69
N ILE A 40 -0.57 2.86 -4.23
CA ILE A 40 -1.92 3.25 -4.63
C ILE A 40 -2.72 3.70 -3.41
N ALA A 41 -2.60 2.96 -2.31
CA ALA A 41 -3.43 3.18 -1.14
C ALA A 41 -3.05 4.41 -0.34
N TYR A 42 -1.84 4.92 -0.50
CA TYR A 42 -1.38 6.02 0.36
C TYR A 42 -2.31 7.23 0.30
N THR A 43 -2.70 7.66 -0.89
CA THR A 43 -3.54 8.85 -1.05
C THR A 43 -4.98 8.61 -0.59
N GLN A 44 -5.37 7.36 -0.39
CA GLN A 44 -6.70 6.99 0.08
C GLN A 44 -6.70 6.55 1.54
N THR A 45 -5.63 6.85 2.28
CA THR A 45 -5.50 6.45 3.68
C THR A 45 -6.02 7.55 4.59
N LEU A 46 -6.87 7.14 5.54
CA LEU A 46 -7.48 8.07 6.50
C LEU A 46 -6.51 8.54 7.56
N ASP A 47 -5.52 7.71 7.90
CA ASP A 47 -4.54 8.00 8.95
C ASP A 47 -3.11 7.89 8.42
N PRO A 48 -2.72 8.76 7.48
CA PRO A 48 -1.40 8.66 6.85
C PRO A 48 -0.23 8.80 7.83
N GLU A 49 -0.46 9.41 8.99
CA GLU A 49 0.58 9.52 10.02
C GLU A 49 1.01 8.15 10.55
N ASN A 50 0.17 7.11 10.37
CA ASN A 50 0.48 5.75 10.80
C ASN A 50 1.03 4.88 9.68
N TYR A 51 1.28 5.44 8.51
CA TYR A 51 1.60 4.64 7.33
C TYR A 51 2.92 3.87 7.45
N PHE A 52 3.78 4.28 8.38
CA PHE A 52 5.02 3.54 8.64
C PHE A 52 4.74 2.06 9.00
N MET A 53 3.56 1.75 9.50
CA MET A 53 3.20 0.37 9.84
C MET A 53 3.12 -0.53 8.61
N VAL A 54 2.94 0.04 7.44
CA VAL A 54 2.89 -0.69 6.18
C VAL A 54 4.27 -1.28 5.82
N TYR A 55 5.34 -0.66 6.32
CA TYR A 55 6.70 -1.10 6.02
C TYR A 55 6.95 -2.55 6.45
N GLU A 56 6.36 -2.98 7.56
CA GLU A 56 6.51 -4.37 8.00
C GLU A 56 5.91 -5.35 6.99
N SER A 57 4.79 -4.98 6.37
CA SER A 57 4.15 -5.82 5.38
C SER A 57 4.92 -5.90 4.08
N LEU A 58 5.75 -4.90 3.78
CA LEU A 58 6.59 -4.92 2.58
C LEU A 58 7.78 -5.85 2.72
N GLN A 59 8.35 -5.97 3.92
CA GLN A 59 9.41 -6.92 4.30
C GLN A 59 10.79 -6.66 3.71
N TRP A 60 10.90 -6.05 2.52
CA TRP A 60 12.17 -5.86 1.83
C TRP A 60 12.61 -4.40 1.92
N ASP A 61 13.89 -4.19 2.28
CA ASP A 61 14.42 -2.83 2.40
C ASP A 61 14.28 -2.04 1.11
N SER A 62 14.49 -2.67 -0.03
CA SER A 62 14.37 -1.98 -1.31
C SER A 62 12.93 -1.49 -1.55
N SER A 63 11.94 -2.29 -1.16
CA SER A 63 10.54 -1.90 -1.27
C SER A 63 10.21 -0.75 -0.32
N ILE A 64 10.72 -0.83 0.90
CA ILE A 64 10.51 0.22 1.91
C ILE A 64 11.07 1.55 1.43
N GLN A 65 12.30 1.53 0.91
CA GLN A 65 12.93 2.74 0.39
C GLN A 65 12.19 3.29 -0.82
N ASN A 66 11.73 2.41 -1.69
CA ASN A 66 10.96 2.81 -2.87
C ASN A 66 9.66 3.51 -2.46
N LEU A 67 8.94 2.93 -1.52
CA LEU A 67 7.70 3.54 -1.02
C LEU A 67 7.98 4.88 -0.34
N SER A 68 9.01 4.94 0.49
CA SER A 68 9.38 6.17 1.18
C SER A 68 9.71 7.29 0.20
N SER A 69 10.46 6.98 -0.84
CA SER A 69 10.81 7.96 -1.88
C SER A 69 9.56 8.40 -2.66
N TYR A 70 8.66 7.47 -2.94
CA TYR A 70 7.42 7.79 -3.63
C TYR A 70 6.57 8.77 -2.82
N ILE A 71 6.41 8.51 -1.52
CA ILE A 71 5.63 9.37 -0.63
C ILE A 71 6.27 10.77 -0.55
N ALA A 72 7.59 10.81 -0.45
CA ALA A 72 8.30 12.08 -0.35
C ALA A 72 8.15 12.93 -1.61
N SER A 73 7.90 12.29 -2.76
CA SER A 73 7.76 13.01 -4.03
C SER A 73 6.33 13.53 -4.26
N LEU A 74 5.40 13.15 -3.42
CA LEU A 74 4.03 13.64 -3.54
C LEU A 74 3.91 15.03 -2.90
#